data_3a9872169afa0dc961e0737c5e75f615
#
_entry.id   3a9872169afa0dc961e0737c5e75f615
#
_cell.length_a   1.000
_cell.length_b   1.000
_cell.length_c   1.000
_cell.angle_alpha   90.00
_cell.angle_beta   90.00
_cell.angle_gamma   90.00
#
_symmetry.space_group_name_H-M   'P 1'
#
loop_
_entity.id
_entity.type
_entity.pdbx_description
1 polymer ?
#
loop_
_entity_poly.entity_id
_entity_poly.type
_entity_poly.pdbx_seq_one_letter_code
_entity_poly.pdbx_strand_id
1 'polypeptide(L)'
;GTTSIQLTFDNTIALTDNFLRVIAESPTACSSLASSLELVKNVPAIPAVISGPTNVCEFMGQPTNAVYSIDPVLYATSYNWTVSAGATIISGQGTTSIEVSFDAGFTTGSIKVAAIANCGARAPRSLSITRLLPAAPTVINGPDVACTYIGTATEVTYSIDPVANATSYLWTLPANVNLVSGQGTTSITVTFSSGFVTSLIKVRSVANCASSGDRTLTVNGSNYGTPGVISGSTNACPFIGSATEATYTIRKVSNAASYIWTVPAGVTISSHPGGAGVNDTIINVLFDNSFVSGSAISVQADGCIPSAARTLTVTRVLSSQPGVITGINNACPYMVS
;
A
#
# COMPACT_ATOMS: atom_id res chain seq x y z
N GLY A 1 -10.93 -10.85 86.82
CA GLY A 1 -11.13 -10.58 85.44
C GLY A 1 -10.40 -9.31 85.05
N THR A 2 -9.74 -9.30 83.88
CA THR A 2 -9.09 -8.12 83.30
C THR A 2 -10.09 -7.37 82.44
N THR A 3 -9.92 -6.06 82.27
CA THR A 3 -10.76 -5.20 81.42
C THR A 3 -10.27 -5.15 79.94
N SER A 4 -9.18 -5.81 79.64
CA SER A 4 -8.59 -5.90 78.27
C SER A 4 -8.02 -7.28 78.00
N ILE A 5 -8.15 -7.75 76.78
CA ILE A 5 -7.53 -8.97 76.24
C ILE A 5 -6.79 -8.62 75.01
N GLN A 6 -5.68 -9.34 74.71
CA GLN A 6 -5.02 -9.35 73.41
C GLN A 6 -5.35 -10.68 72.65
N LEU A 7 -5.72 -10.54 71.39
CA LEU A 7 -6.00 -11.66 70.53
C LEU A 7 -5.06 -11.63 69.33
N THR A 8 -4.55 -12.78 68.95
CA THR A 8 -3.81 -12.96 67.69
C THR A 8 -4.62 -13.87 66.75
N PHE A 9 -4.68 -13.50 65.51
CA PHE A 9 -5.40 -14.26 64.49
C PHE A 9 -4.37 -14.76 63.46
N ASP A 10 -4.46 -16.02 63.08
CA ASP A 10 -3.71 -16.56 61.97
C ASP A 10 -4.57 -16.54 60.67
N ASN A 11 -3.95 -16.76 59.51
CA ASN A 11 -4.63 -16.71 58.23
C ASN A 11 -5.57 -17.91 57.98
N THR A 12 -5.53 -18.94 58.81
CA THR A 12 -6.30 -20.19 58.67
C THR A 12 -7.67 -20.11 59.34
N ILE A 13 -7.91 -19.08 60.16
CA ILE A 13 -9.19 -18.92 60.86
C ILE A 13 -10.36 -18.82 59.88
N ALA A 14 -11.21 -19.82 59.87
CA ALA A 14 -12.58 -19.73 59.37
C ALA A 14 -13.44 -19.12 60.48
N LEU A 15 -13.92 -17.88 60.33
CA LEU A 15 -14.85 -17.26 61.27
C LEU A 15 -16.23 -17.92 61.08
N THR A 16 -16.45 -19.04 61.75
CA THR A 16 -17.74 -19.73 61.76
C THR A 16 -18.70 -19.16 62.79
N ASP A 17 -18.17 -18.60 63.91
CA ASP A 17 -18.86 -17.72 64.83
C ASP A 17 -18.00 -16.46 64.99
N ASN A 18 -18.39 -15.39 64.31
CA ASN A 18 -17.61 -14.16 64.14
C ASN A 18 -17.82 -13.14 65.28
N PHE A 19 -18.31 -13.60 66.46
CA PHE A 19 -18.52 -12.72 67.60
C PHE A 19 -17.52 -12.98 68.68
N LEU A 20 -16.87 -11.91 69.16
CA LEU A 20 -16.20 -11.88 70.44
C LEU A 20 -17.25 -11.52 71.47
N ARG A 21 -17.48 -12.39 72.45
CA ARG A 21 -18.46 -12.18 73.53
C ARG A 21 -17.78 -12.04 74.85
N VAL A 22 -18.28 -11.12 75.67
CA VAL A 22 -17.87 -10.93 77.08
C VAL A 22 -19.10 -10.96 78.02
N ILE A 23 -18.99 -11.68 79.10
CA ILE A 23 -19.99 -11.79 80.16
C ILE A 23 -19.33 -11.44 81.45
N ALA A 24 -19.97 -10.62 82.27
CA ALA A 24 -19.54 -10.38 83.66
C ALA A 24 -20.10 -11.46 84.56
N GLU A 25 -19.23 -12.15 85.31
CA GLU A 25 -19.59 -13.19 86.23
C GLU A 25 -19.54 -12.65 87.68
N SER A 26 -20.51 -13.00 88.49
CA SER A 26 -20.53 -12.70 89.92
C SER A 26 -20.44 -14.00 90.72
N PRO A 27 -19.58 -14.06 91.73
CA PRO A 27 -19.47 -15.29 92.58
C PRO A 27 -20.76 -15.61 93.38
N THR A 28 -21.66 -14.63 93.54
CA THR A 28 -22.85 -14.73 94.38
C THR A 28 -24.16 -14.38 93.68
N ALA A 29 -24.13 -14.05 92.38
CA ALA A 29 -25.28 -13.64 91.57
C ALA A 29 -25.26 -14.25 90.14
N CYS A 30 -26.38 -14.05 89.44
CA CYS A 30 -26.45 -14.49 88.03
C CYS A 30 -25.47 -13.71 87.14
N SER A 31 -24.90 -14.34 86.14
CA SER A 31 -24.06 -13.70 85.13
C SER A 31 -24.85 -12.67 84.31
N SER A 32 -24.18 -11.63 83.84
CA SER A 32 -24.77 -10.63 82.95
C SER A 32 -25.17 -11.21 81.62
N LEU A 33 -25.98 -10.47 80.87
CA LEU A 33 -26.13 -10.70 79.40
C LEU A 33 -24.78 -10.51 78.70
N ALA A 34 -24.53 -11.27 77.67
CA ALA A 34 -23.33 -11.16 76.83
C ALA A 34 -23.31 -9.83 76.04
N SER A 35 -22.22 -9.09 76.16
CA SER A 35 -21.89 -8.03 75.23
C SER A 35 -21.08 -8.65 74.07
N SER A 36 -21.43 -8.38 72.85
CA SER A 36 -20.80 -9.00 71.66
C SER A 36 -20.23 -7.97 70.65
N LEU A 37 -19.04 -8.24 70.15
CA LEU A 37 -18.38 -7.51 69.08
C LEU A 37 -18.25 -8.43 67.87
N GLU A 38 -18.79 -8.03 66.72
CA GLU A 38 -18.61 -8.76 65.47
C GLU A 38 -17.18 -8.60 64.92
N LEU A 39 -16.55 -9.70 64.59
CA LEU A 39 -15.23 -9.75 63.96
C LEU A 39 -15.40 -10.02 62.46
N VAL A 40 -14.94 -9.11 61.62
CA VAL A 40 -15.09 -9.20 60.15
C VAL A 40 -13.73 -9.40 59.50
N LYS A 41 -13.62 -10.42 58.63
CA LYS A 41 -12.46 -10.64 57.79
C LYS A 41 -12.63 -9.85 56.49
N ASN A 42 -12.12 -8.63 56.43
CA ASN A 42 -12.18 -7.77 55.24
C ASN A 42 -11.13 -8.18 54.25
N VAL A 43 -11.54 -8.95 53.20
CA VAL A 43 -10.68 -9.35 52.08
C VAL A 43 -10.89 -8.38 50.93
N PRO A 44 -9.82 -7.89 50.25
CA PRO A 44 -9.99 -6.98 49.13
C PRO A 44 -10.77 -7.62 47.98
N ALA A 45 -11.49 -6.86 47.20
CA ALA A 45 -12.11 -7.31 45.95
C ALA A 45 -11.06 -7.56 44.86
N ILE A 46 -11.45 -8.26 43.84
CA ILE A 46 -10.63 -8.34 42.61
C ILE A 46 -10.61 -6.94 41.97
N PRO A 47 -9.45 -6.40 41.52
CA PRO A 47 -9.40 -5.12 40.81
C PRO A 47 -10.37 -5.06 39.66
N ALA A 48 -11.07 -3.95 39.42
CA ALA A 48 -12.14 -3.87 38.43
C ALA A 48 -11.61 -3.92 36.98
N VAL A 49 -10.79 -2.96 36.62
CA VAL A 49 -10.21 -2.83 35.23
C VAL A 49 -8.75 -2.42 35.39
N ILE A 50 -7.90 -2.91 34.48
CA ILE A 50 -6.55 -2.36 34.25
C ILE A 50 -6.66 -1.36 33.13
N SER A 51 -6.33 -0.12 33.36
CA SER A 51 -6.23 0.94 32.34
C SER A 51 -4.80 0.98 31.79
N GLY A 52 -4.65 1.16 30.50
CA GLY A 52 -3.36 1.24 29.83
C GLY A 52 -3.43 0.78 28.36
N PRO A 53 -2.36 0.95 27.57
CA PRO A 53 -2.34 0.60 26.18
C PRO A 53 -2.44 -0.91 25.95
N THR A 54 -3.30 -1.34 25.04
CA THR A 54 -3.41 -2.73 24.59
C THR A 54 -2.52 -3.03 23.37
N ASN A 55 -2.24 -2.01 22.53
CA ASN A 55 -1.19 -2.08 21.51
C ASN A 55 0.11 -1.51 22.10
N VAL A 56 1.15 -2.33 22.14
CA VAL A 56 2.43 -1.96 22.74
C VAL A 56 3.51 -1.57 21.73
N CYS A 57 3.18 -1.55 20.43
CA CYS A 57 4.13 -1.28 19.36
C CYS A 57 4.86 0.07 19.52
N GLU A 58 4.19 1.10 20.03
CA GLU A 58 4.78 2.43 20.19
C GLU A 58 5.86 2.50 21.28
N PHE A 59 5.86 1.56 22.24
CA PHE A 59 6.81 1.51 23.35
C PHE A 59 8.02 0.63 23.09
N MET A 60 7.98 -0.18 22.01
CA MET A 60 9.06 -1.13 21.71
C MET A 60 10.31 -0.43 21.17
N GLY A 61 11.44 -0.64 21.85
CA GLY A 61 12.71 -0.01 21.48
C GLY A 61 12.75 1.51 21.70
N GLN A 62 11.81 2.05 22.46
CA GLN A 62 11.72 3.47 22.79
C GLN A 62 12.16 3.71 24.25
N PRO A 63 12.63 4.91 24.59
CA PRO A 63 12.95 5.26 25.99
C PRO A 63 11.71 5.48 26.85
N THR A 64 10.52 5.57 26.25
CA THR A 64 9.25 5.76 26.96
C THR A 64 8.63 4.42 27.33
N ASN A 65 8.18 4.30 28.58
CA ASN A 65 7.52 3.12 29.11
C ASN A 65 5.99 3.23 29.00
N ALA A 66 5.32 2.09 28.85
CA ALA A 66 3.86 2.04 28.95
C ALA A 66 3.41 2.10 30.41
N VAL A 67 2.39 2.89 30.71
CA VAL A 67 1.82 3.01 32.06
C VAL A 67 0.53 2.18 32.13
N TYR A 68 0.44 1.36 33.19
CA TYR A 68 -0.77 0.60 33.52
C TYR A 68 -1.23 0.95 34.95
N SER A 69 -2.52 1.13 35.13
CA SER A 69 -3.07 1.53 36.43
C SER A 69 -4.41 0.85 36.72
N ILE A 70 -4.77 0.83 37.98
CA ILE A 70 -6.09 0.43 38.51
C ILE A 70 -6.59 1.45 39.50
N ASP A 71 -7.90 1.47 39.74
CA ASP A 71 -8.46 2.17 40.86
C ASP A 71 -8.10 1.46 42.17
N PRO A 72 -7.90 2.22 43.28
CA PRO A 72 -7.64 1.65 44.58
C PRO A 72 -8.75 0.67 45.03
N VAL A 73 -8.34 -0.49 45.54
CA VAL A 73 -9.26 -1.53 46.03
C VAL A 73 -9.40 -1.42 47.54
N LEU A 74 -10.62 -1.36 48.02
CA LEU A 74 -10.90 -1.29 49.48
C LEU A 74 -10.28 -2.49 50.19
N TYR A 75 -9.66 -2.24 51.36
CA TYR A 75 -8.93 -3.20 52.18
C TYR A 75 -7.63 -3.75 51.59
N ALA A 76 -7.21 -3.32 50.37
CA ALA A 76 -5.90 -3.66 49.85
C ALA A 76 -4.81 -2.85 50.56
N THR A 77 -3.73 -3.51 50.96
CA THR A 77 -2.55 -2.89 51.57
C THR A 77 -1.41 -2.74 50.51
N SER A 78 -1.44 -3.53 49.48
CA SER A 78 -0.50 -3.48 48.33
C SER A 78 -1.06 -4.22 47.12
N TYR A 79 -0.32 -4.19 46.02
CA TYR A 79 -0.71 -4.82 44.75
C TYR A 79 0.45 -5.63 44.19
N ASN A 80 0.16 -6.85 43.74
CA ASN A 80 1.14 -7.68 43.08
C ASN A 80 0.87 -7.66 41.57
N TRP A 81 1.72 -6.97 40.84
CA TRP A 81 1.71 -6.92 39.40
C TRP A 81 2.62 -8.02 38.82
N THR A 82 2.17 -8.65 37.74
CA THR A 82 2.96 -9.61 36.97
C THR A 82 2.75 -9.35 35.49
N VAL A 83 3.81 -9.54 34.68
CA VAL A 83 3.83 -9.32 33.25
C VAL A 83 4.32 -10.58 32.54
N SER A 84 3.93 -10.74 31.27
CA SER A 84 4.38 -11.86 30.45
C SER A 84 5.85 -11.71 30.04
N ALA A 85 6.49 -12.81 29.62
CA ALA A 85 7.86 -12.79 29.09
C ALA A 85 8.01 -11.78 27.96
N GLY A 86 9.15 -11.10 27.89
CA GLY A 86 9.43 -9.99 26.96
C GLY A 86 8.84 -8.65 27.39
N ALA A 87 8.21 -8.58 28.57
CA ALA A 87 7.85 -7.33 29.25
C ALA A 87 8.53 -7.26 30.61
N THR A 88 8.92 -6.06 31.05
CA THR A 88 9.62 -5.83 32.34
C THR A 88 8.97 -4.67 33.08
N ILE A 89 8.64 -4.87 34.35
CA ILE A 89 8.18 -3.79 35.25
C ILE A 89 9.40 -2.95 35.62
N ILE A 90 9.38 -1.68 35.26
CA ILE A 90 10.46 -0.71 35.53
C ILE A 90 10.24 -0.04 36.90
N SER A 91 8.99 0.30 37.22
CA SER A 91 8.64 0.97 38.48
C SER A 91 7.22 0.65 38.89
N GLY A 92 6.86 1.02 40.14
CA GLY A 92 5.49 1.00 40.64
C GLY A 92 5.00 -0.33 41.22
N GLN A 93 5.84 -1.39 41.29
CA GLN A 93 5.43 -2.64 41.96
C GLN A 93 4.96 -2.38 43.40
N GLY A 94 3.83 -2.95 43.80
CA GLY A 94 3.19 -2.73 45.10
C GLY A 94 2.17 -1.60 45.11
N THR A 95 2.12 -0.74 44.14
CA THR A 95 1.23 0.41 44.03
C THR A 95 0.08 0.19 43.06
N THR A 96 -0.80 1.17 42.88
CA THR A 96 -1.93 1.14 41.94
C THR A 96 -1.51 1.40 40.48
N SER A 97 -0.23 1.73 40.22
CA SER A 97 0.28 2.04 38.89
C SER A 97 1.67 1.50 38.68
N ILE A 98 1.96 0.95 37.47
CA ILE A 98 3.29 0.47 37.08
C ILE A 98 3.70 1.07 35.76
N GLU A 99 5.01 1.16 35.53
CA GLU A 99 5.62 1.40 34.24
C GLU A 99 6.23 0.11 33.73
N VAL A 100 6.00 -0.18 32.42
CA VAL A 100 6.43 -1.42 31.77
C VAL A 100 7.17 -1.09 30.48
N SER A 101 8.36 -1.67 30.31
CA SER A 101 9.11 -1.70 29.04
C SER A 101 8.87 -3.01 28.29
N PHE A 102 9.08 -2.98 26.96
CA PHE A 102 8.88 -4.14 26.10
C PHE A 102 10.13 -4.41 25.25
N ASP A 103 10.53 -5.68 25.22
CA ASP A 103 11.63 -6.14 24.37
C ASP A 103 11.22 -6.11 22.89
N ALA A 104 12.20 -5.98 21.99
CA ALA A 104 11.97 -5.99 20.54
C ALA A 104 11.28 -7.27 20.03
N GLY A 105 11.41 -8.39 20.74
CA GLY A 105 10.81 -9.67 20.41
C GLY A 105 9.40 -9.88 20.95
N PHE A 106 8.84 -8.96 21.77
CA PHE A 106 7.50 -9.11 22.31
C PHE A 106 6.44 -9.18 21.21
N THR A 107 5.50 -10.11 21.34
CA THR A 107 4.40 -10.29 20.37
C THR A 107 3.02 -10.14 21.01
N THR A 108 2.75 -10.93 22.05
CA THR A 108 1.48 -10.93 22.78
C THR A 108 1.70 -11.40 24.21
N GLY A 109 0.86 -10.95 25.13
CA GLY A 109 0.94 -11.32 26.52
C GLY A 109 -0.15 -10.71 27.36
N SER A 110 0.10 -10.57 28.65
CA SER A 110 -0.83 -9.98 29.60
C SER A 110 -0.13 -9.22 30.72
N ILE A 111 -0.79 -8.16 31.17
CA ILE A 111 -0.52 -7.47 32.45
C ILE A 111 -1.53 -8.00 33.44
N LYS A 112 -1.08 -8.42 34.62
CA LYS A 112 -1.96 -8.94 35.67
C LYS A 112 -1.71 -8.19 36.99
N VAL A 113 -2.74 -8.00 37.77
CA VAL A 113 -2.66 -7.38 39.11
C VAL A 113 -3.57 -8.08 40.09
N ALA A 114 -3.04 -8.38 41.26
CA ALA A 114 -3.79 -8.91 42.40
C ALA A 114 -3.74 -7.89 43.56
N ALA A 115 -4.87 -7.63 44.17
CA ALA A 115 -4.94 -6.87 45.43
C ALA A 115 -4.54 -7.77 46.59
N ILE A 116 -3.67 -7.28 47.46
CA ILE A 116 -3.11 -8.00 48.62
C ILE A 116 -3.56 -7.31 49.92
N ALA A 117 -3.94 -8.11 50.89
CA ALA A 117 -4.15 -7.69 52.26
C ALA A 117 -3.50 -8.67 53.22
N ASN A 118 -3.35 -8.30 54.50
CA ASN A 118 -2.79 -9.18 55.53
C ASN A 118 -3.58 -10.49 55.70
N CYS A 119 -4.88 -10.48 55.38
CA CYS A 119 -5.76 -11.64 55.46
C CYS A 119 -5.84 -12.45 54.13
N GLY A 120 -4.98 -12.18 53.15
CA GLY A 120 -4.84 -12.94 51.91
C GLY A 120 -4.89 -12.07 50.66
N ALA A 121 -4.62 -12.71 49.51
CA ALA A 121 -4.69 -12.14 48.18
C ALA A 121 -5.91 -12.65 47.41
N ARG A 122 -6.41 -11.89 46.48
CA ARG A 122 -7.45 -12.30 45.53
C ARG A 122 -6.86 -12.74 44.21
N ALA A 123 -7.68 -13.44 43.39
CA ALA A 123 -7.34 -13.76 42.00
C ALA A 123 -6.97 -12.48 41.25
N PRO A 124 -5.97 -12.56 40.34
CA PRO A 124 -5.54 -11.37 39.59
C PRO A 124 -6.55 -10.97 38.52
N ARG A 125 -6.68 -9.66 38.29
CA ARG A 125 -7.25 -9.10 37.06
C ARG A 125 -6.20 -9.22 35.95
N SER A 126 -6.63 -9.49 34.70
CA SER A 126 -5.74 -9.59 33.55
C SER A 126 -6.19 -8.63 32.45
N LEU A 127 -5.22 -7.99 31.78
CA LEU A 127 -5.37 -7.22 30.56
C LEU A 127 -4.50 -7.88 29.48
N SER A 128 -5.09 -8.25 28.35
CA SER A 128 -4.35 -8.76 27.20
C SER A 128 -3.70 -7.59 26.44
N ILE A 129 -2.45 -7.76 26.05
CA ILE A 129 -1.66 -6.78 25.31
C ILE A 129 -1.00 -7.45 24.10
N THR A 130 -0.90 -6.72 23.01
CA THR A 130 -0.41 -7.28 21.75
C THR A 130 0.40 -6.23 20.96
N ARG A 131 1.43 -6.66 20.26
CA ARG A 131 2.10 -5.88 19.22
C ARG A 131 1.26 -5.89 17.96
N LEU A 132 0.53 -4.80 17.67
CA LEU A 132 -0.24 -4.66 16.44
C LEU A 132 0.62 -3.96 15.37
N LEU A 133 0.91 -4.68 14.31
CA LEU A 133 1.66 -4.17 13.16
C LEU A 133 0.74 -3.42 12.20
N PRO A 134 1.22 -2.37 11.51
CA PRO A 134 0.45 -1.75 10.45
C PRO A 134 0.37 -2.69 9.23
N ALA A 135 -0.78 -2.74 8.58
CA ALA A 135 -0.94 -3.40 7.29
C ALA A 135 -0.26 -2.58 6.17
N ALA A 136 0.01 -3.20 5.02
CA ALA A 136 0.41 -2.46 3.83
C ALA A 136 -0.77 -1.58 3.35
N PRO A 137 -0.51 -0.37 2.78
CA PRO A 137 -1.53 0.43 2.14
C PRO A 137 -2.27 -0.37 1.06
N THR A 138 -3.56 -0.12 0.86
CA THR A 138 -4.39 -0.89 -0.08
C THR A 138 -4.17 -0.47 -1.52
N VAL A 139 -4.09 0.83 -1.78
CA VAL A 139 -3.95 1.41 -3.12
C VAL A 139 -3.12 2.69 -3.05
N ILE A 140 -2.38 3.00 -4.13
CA ILE A 140 -1.80 4.32 -4.36
C ILE A 140 -2.69 5.02 -5.37
N ASN A 141 -3.27 6.15 -4.99
CA ASN A 141 -4.06 7.02 -5.86
C ASN A 141 -3.13 8.05 -6.53
N GLY A 142 -3.33 8.28 -7.82
CA GLY A 142 -2.55 9.21 -8.62
C GLY A 142 -2.46 8.75 -10.08
N PRO A 143 -1.92 9.55 -10.99
CA PRO A 143 -1.81 9.18 -12.39
C PRO A 143 -0.81 8.05 -12.59
N ASP A 144 -1.19 7.05 -13.35
CA ASP A 144 -0.36 5.92 -13.76
C ASP A 144 0.35 6.13 -15.11
N VAL A 145 0.18 7.32 -15.72
CA VAL A 145 0.86 7.77 -16.93
C VAL A 145 1.49 9.13 -16.67
N ALA A 146 2.82 9.22 -16.83
CA ALA A 146 3.59 10.43 -16.55
C ALA A 146 3.89 11.30 -17.78
N CYS A 147 3.45 10.92 -18.97
CA CYS A 147 3.87 11.50 -20.24
C CYS A 147 3.78 13.03 -20.31
N THR A 148 2.72 13.63 -19.79
CA THR A 148 2.49 15.09 -19.82
C THR A 148 3.30 15.83 -18.77
N TYR A 149 3.93 15.12 -17.85
CA TYR A 149 4.69 15.68 -16.72
C TYR A 149 6.21 15.58 -16.91
N ILE A 150 6.68 14.65 -17.75
CA ILE A 150 8.12 14.38 -17.95
C ILE A 150 8.82 15.62 -18.51
N GLY A 151 9.89 16.04 -17.84
CA GLY A 151 10.71 17.19 -18.22
C GLY A 151 10.04 18.55 -17.99
N THR A 152 8.91 18.57 -17.28
CA THR A 152 8.20 19.80 -16.91
C THR A 152 8.35 20.06 -15.41
N ALA A 153 8.05 21.30 -14.97
CA ALA A 153 7.98 21.64 -13.55
C ALA A 153 6.60 21.33 -12.93
N THR A 154 5.73 20.62 -13.65
CA THR A 154 4.39 20.28 -13.17
C THR A 154 4.47 19.29 -12.03
N GLU A 155 3.89 19.67 -10.91
CA GLU A 155 3.81 18.85 -9.72
C GLU A 155 2.66 17.82 -9.82
N VAL A 156 2.92 16.62 -9.39
CA VAL A 156 1.98 15.48 -9.39
C VAL A 156 1.84 14.94 -7.99
N THR A 157 0.61 14.71 -7.56
CA THR A 157 0.32 14.17 -6.23
C THR A 157 -0.02 12.68 -6.29
N TYR A 158 0.60 11.92 -5.38
CA TYR A 158 0.25 10.53 -5.09
C TYR A 158 -0.20 10.42 -3.64
N SER A 159 -1.24 9.66 -3.38
CA SER A 159 -1.80 9.50 -2.03
C SER A 159 -2.27 8.08 -1.74
N ILE A 160 -2.40 7.78 -0.45
CA ILE A 160 -2.98 6.56 0.10
C ILE A 160 -3.97 6.92 1.19
N ASP A 161 -4.86 5.99 1.51
CA ASP A 161 -5.68 6.10 2.70
C ASP A 161 -4.86 5.83 3.97
N PRO A 162 -5.18 6.49 5.10
CA PRO A 162 -4.53 6.22 6.39
C PRO A 162 -4.66 4.74 6.79
N VAL A 163 -3.56 4.17 7.30
CA VAL A 163 -3.49 2.78 7.75
C VAL A 163 -3.47 2.72 9.26
N ALA A 164 -4.33 1.89 9.86
CA ALA A 164 -4.37 1.69 11.30
C ALA A 164 -3.00 1.22 11.85
N ASN A 165 -2.61 1.72 13.02
CA ASN A 165 -1.34 1.46 13.69
C ASN A 165 -0.09 1.97 12.95
N ALA A 166 -0.22 2.70 11.84
CA ALA A 166 0.89 3.39 11.21
C ALA A 166 1.13 4.75 11.91
N THR A 167 2.40 5.06 12.17
CA THR A 167 2.83 6.37 12.71
C THR A 167 3.37 7.28 11.61
N SER A 168 3.82 6.69 10.50
CA SER A 168 4.31 7.40 9.31
C SER A 168 4.31 6.49 8.08
N TYR A 169 4.75 7.03 6.94
CA TYR A 169 4.80 6.31 5.67
C TYR A 169 6.14 6.52 4.99
N LEU A 170 6.73 5.46 4.46
CA LEU A 170 7.96 5.54 3.69
C LEU A 170 7.64 5.37 2.21
N TRP A 171 7.73 6.49 1.48
CA TRP A 171 7.65 6.50 0.03
C TRP A 171 9.03 6.26 -0.58
N THR A 172 9.10 5.39 -1.57
CA THR A 172 10.32 5.11 -2.34
C THR A 172 10.05 5.43 -3.79
N LEU A 173 10.79 6.39 -4.31
CA LEU A 173 10.67 6.88 -5.67
C LEU A 173 11.75 6.26 -6.56
N PRO A 174 11.43 5.97 -7.83
CA PRO A 174 12.42 5.50 -8.79
C PRO A 174 13.32 6.64 -9.28
N ALA A 175 14.36 6.30 -10.03
CA ALA A 175 15.21 7.28 -10.69
C ALA A 175 14.40 8.25 -11.56
N ASN A 176 14.84 9.51 -11.63
CA ASN A 176 14.21 10.60 -12.37
C ASN A 176 12.81 11.01 -11.89
N VAL A 177 12.42 10.61 -10.67
CA VAL A 177 11.27 11.17 -9.96
C VAL A 177 11.80 11.90 -8.72
N ASN A 178 11.52 13.20 -8.63
CA ASN A 178 12.00 14.05 -7.55
C ASN A 178 10.88 14.33 -6.56
N LEU A 179 11.13 14.07 -5.29
CA LEU A 179 10.21 14.43 -4.22
C LEU A 179 10.23 15.96 -4.02
N VAL A 180 9.06 16.58 -4.06
CA VAL A 180 8.87 17.99 -3.72
C VAL A 180 8.51 18.11 -2.24
N SER A 181 7.53 17.32 -1.79
CA SER A 181 7.05 17.36 -0.41
C SER A 181 6.33 16.06 0.00
N GLY A 182 6.00 15.92 1.29
CA GLY A 182 5.07 14.92 1.80
C GLY A 182 5.70 13.61 2.26
N GLN A 183 7.04 13.43 2.24
CA GLN A 183 7.64 12.20 2.81
C GLN A 183 7.22 12.04 4.28
N GLY A 184 6.86 10.81 4.65
CA GLY A 184 6.36 10.50 6.00
C GLY A 184 4.85 10.60 6.15
N THR A 185 4.15 11.21 5.21
CA THR A 185 2.69 11.42 5.26
C THR A 185 1.94 10.50 4.30
N THR A 186 0.60 10.55 4.34
CA THR A 186 -0.28 9.80 3.42
C THR A 186 -0.27 10.33 1.98
N SER A 187 0.41 11.45 1.70
CA SER A 187 0.43 12.06 0.38
C SER A 187 1.81 12.66 0.09
N ILE A 188 2.30 12.46 -1.14
CA ILE A 188 3.52 13.08 -1.63
C ILE A 188 3.24 13.89 -2.89
N THR A 189 4.04 14.92 -3.09
CA THR A 189 4.10 15.69 -4.34
C THR A 189 5.45 15.45 -5.00
N VAL A 190 5.46 15.16 -6.29
CA VAL A 190 6.66 14.83 -7.07
C VAL A 190 6.70 15.55 -8.41
N THR A 191 7.89 15.64 -9.01
CA THR A 191 8.10 16.04 -10.41
C THR A 191 8.86 14.95 -11.17
N PHE A 192 8.68 14.89 -12.49
CA PHE A 192 9.31 13.91 -13.37
C PHE A 192 10.38 14.57 -14.23
N SER A 193 11.65 14.17 -14.09
CA SER A 193 12.75 14.61 -14.94
C SER A 193 12.67 14.02 -16.35
N SER A 194 13.31 14.63 -17.33
CA SER A 194 13.27 14.23 -18.73
C SER A 194 13.78 12.81 -19.03
N GLY A 195 14.51 12.19 -18.11
CA GLY A 195 14.99 10.82 -18.23
C GLY A 195 14.09 9.76 -17.59
N PHE A 196 12.87 10.11 -17.14
CA PHE A 196 11.99 9.12 -16.51
C PHE A 196 11.51 8.09 -17.54
N VAL A 197 11.56 6.83 -17.13
CA VAL A 197 11.01 5.68 -17.87
C VAL A 197 10.00 4.95 -16.99
N THR A 198 9.19 4.05 -17.56
CA THR A 198 8.23 3.25 -16.80
C THR A 198 8.90 2.59 -15.60
N SER A 199 8.39 2.88 -14.40
CA SER A 199 8.95 2.41 -13.14
C SER A 199 7.91 2.37 -12.03
N LEU A 200 8.33 1.93 -10.82
CA LEU A 200 7.44 1.74 -9.68
C LEU A 200 7.61 2.85 -8.63
N ILE A 201 6.53 3.50 -8.27
CA ILE A 201 6.42 4.23 -7.00
C ILE A 201 5.97 3.23 -5.94
N LYS A 202 6.61 3.27 -4.76
CA LYS A 202 6.33 2.35 -3.65
C LYS A 202 6.04 3.13 -2.38
N VAL A 203 5.19 2.56 -1.53
CA VAL A 203 4.92 3.09 -0.20
C VAL A 203 4.71 1.94 0.79
N ARG A 204 5.21 2.11 2.01
CA ARG A 204 4.93 1.21 3.14
C ARG A 204 4.49 1.99 4.35
N SER A 205 3.66 1.38 5.17
CA SER A 205 3.31 1.88 6.49
C SER A 205 4.44 1.61 7.48
N VAL A 206 4.77 2.58 8.31
CA VAL A 206 5.83 2.50 9.31
C VAL A 206 5.22 2.68 10.70
N ALA A 207 5.63 1.86 11.65
CA ALA A 207 5.39 2.00 13.07
C ALA A 207 6.71 1.80 13.83
N ASN A 208 6.76 2.19 15.11
CA ASN A 208 8.01 2.11 15.90
C ASN A 208 8.56 0.68 15.99
N CYS A 209 7.69 -0.32 16.02
CA CYS A 209 8.10 -1.72 16.16
C CYS A 209 8.33 -2.47 14.84
N ALA A 210 7.84 -1.98 13.71
CA ALA A 210 8.06 -2.58 12.39
C ALA A 210 7.42 -1.74 11.27
N SER A 211 7.76 -2.11 10.03
CA SER A 211 7.11 -1.59 8.82
C SER A 211 6.34 -2.70 8.11
N SER A 212 5.33 -2.33 7.35
CA SER A 212 4.60 -3.25 6.47
C SER A 212 5.41 -3.64 5.22
N GLY A 213 4.86 -4.54 4.39
CA GLY A 213 5.29 -4.71 3.00
C GLY A 213 4.98 -3.46 2.15
N ASP A 214 5.62 -3.39 0.99
CA ASP A 214 5.39 -2.29 0.04
C ASP A 214 4.06 -2.45 -0.70
N ARG A 215 3.33 -1.34 -0.87
CA ARG A 215 2.37 -1.15 -1.95
C ARG A 215 3.09 -0.50 -3.13
N THR A 216 2.79 -0.93 -4.35
CA THR A 216 3.43 -0.43 -5.58
C THR A 216 2.39 0.09 -6.56
N LEU A 217 2.77 1.13 -7.31
CA LEU A 217 2.06 1.63 -8.48
C LEU A 217 3.06 1.69 -9.64
N THR A 218 2.74 1.05 -10.76
CA THR A 218 3.49 1.23 -12.01
C THR A 218 3.08 2.55 -12.62
N VAL A 219 4.07 3.43 -12.83
CA VAL A 219 3.87 4.69 -13.55
C VAL A 219 4.55 4.58 -14.91
N ASN A 220 3.76 4.73 -15.95
CA ASN A 220 4.19 4.59 -17.34
C ASN A 220 4.81 5.91 -17.83
N GLY A 221 6.07 5.87 -18.24
CA GLY A 221 6.82 7.02 -18.74
C GLY A 221 7.64 6.68 -19.97
N SER A 222 7.47 5.48 -20.50
CA SER A 222 8.30 5.02 -21.62
C SER A 222 7.63 5.07 -22.95
N ASN A 223 8.52 5.00 -23.94
CA ASN A 223 8.22 4.75 -25.32
C ASN A 223 7.48 3.42 -25.48
N TYR A 224 6.44 3.45 -26.26
CA TYR A 224 5.81 2.24 -26.72
C TYR A 224 6.76 1.48 -27.65
N GLY A 225 6.57 0.16 -27.75
CA GLY A 225 7.34 -0.66 -28.69
C GLY A 225 7.18 -0.15 -30.12
N THR A 226 8.22 -0.33 -30.94
CA THR A 226 8.14 -0.08 -32.38
C THR A 226 7.00 -0.90 -32.98
N PRO A 227 6.12 -0.30 -33.81
CA PRO A 227 5.08 -1.06 -34.50
C PRO A 227 5.63 -2.28 -35.21
N GLY A 228 4.85 -3.34 -35.34
CA GLY A 228 5.18 -4.53 -36.10
C GLY A 228 5.31 -4.22 -37.57
N VAL A 229 5.49 -5.26 -38.39
CA VAL A 229 5.61 -5.11 -39.86
C VAL A 229 4.39 -4.39 -40.43
N ILE A 230 4.63 -3.43 -41.33
CA ILE A 230 3.57 -2.82 -42.13
C ILE A 230 3.16 -3.83 -43.19
N SER A 231 1.91 -4.21 -43.22
CA SER A 231 1.31 -5.05 -44.26
C SER A 231 0.64 -4.17 -45.31
N GLY A 232 0.89 -4.41 -46.57
CA GLY A 232 0.34 -3.66 -47.71
C GLY A 232 1.12 -3.93 -48.96
N SER A 233 0.72 -3.33 -50.10
CA SER A 233 1.38 -3.52 -51.36
C SER A 233 2.76 -2.87 -51.41
N THR A 234 3.80 -3.61 -51.81
CA THR A 234 5.13 -3.06 -52.06
C THR A 234 5.30 -2.57 -53.50
N ASN A 235 4.32 -2.82 -54.41
CA ASN A 235 4.29 -2.30 -55.74
C ASN A 235 3.23 -1.23 -55.93
N ALA A 236 3.64 0.00 -56.24
CA ALA A 236 2.76 1.15 -56.44
C ALA A 236 2.11 1.19 -57.84
N CYS A 237 2.63 0.46 -58.86
CA CYS A 237 2.18 0.59 -60.26
C CYS A 237 0.65 0.49 -60.43
N PRO A 238 -0.07 -0.43 -59.75
CA PRO A 238 -1.52 -0.52 -59.94
C PRO A 238 -2.31 0.67 -59.46
N PHE A 239 -1.70 1.54 -58.58
CA PHE A 239 -2.35 2.62 -57.88
C PHE A 239 -1.98 4.00 -58.42
N ILE A 240 -0.84 4.13 -59.15
CA ILE A 240 -0.33 5.44 -59.61
C ILE A 240 -1.27 6.04 -60.62
N GLY A 241 -1.67 7.31 -60.34
CA GLY A 241 -2.56 8.08 -61.21
C GLY A 241 -3.98 7.52 -61.32
N SER A 242 -4.35 6.58 -60.48
CA SER A 242 -5.70 6.03 -60.40
C SER A 242 -6.43 6.49 -59.13
N ALA A 243 -7.74 6.38 -59.12
CA ALA A 243 -8.56 6.60 -57.90
C ALA A 243 -8.58 5.36 -56.99
N THR A 244 -7.81 4.31 -57.32
CA THR A 244 -7.73 3.09 -56.51
C THR A 244 -6.82 3.33 -55.31
N GLU A 245 -7.34 3.12 -54.10
CA GLU A 245 -6.58 3.25 -52.85
C GLU A 245 -5.74 1.99 -52.58
N ALA A 246 -4.54 2.20 -52.04
CA ALA A 246 -3.76 1.14 -51.42
C ALA A 246 -3.91 1.20 -49.90
N THR A 247 -4.15 0.02 -49.29
CA THR A 247 -4.33 -0.08 -47.84
C THR A 247 -3.05 -0.58 -47.18
N TYR A 248 -2.65 0.10 -46.07
CA TYR A 248 -1.53 -0.30 -45.24
C TYR A 248 -2.00 -0.49 -43.79
N THR A 249 -1.54 -1.57 -43.16
CA THR A 249 -1.98 -1.95 -41.80
C THR A 249 -0.81 -2.36 -40.93
N ILE A 250 -0.97 -2.16 -39.63
CA ILE A 250 -0.08 -2.69 -38.58
C ILE A 250 -0.90 -3.43 -37.51
N ARG A 251 -0.22 -4.26 -36.72
CA ARG A 251 -0.80 -4.76 -35.47
C ARG A 251 -0.75 -3.67 -34.42
N LYS A 252 -1.82 -3.58 -33.60
CA LYS A 252 -1.91 -2.66 -32.48
C LYS A 252 -0.74 -2.87 -31.50
N VAL A 253 -0.08 -1.79 -31.10
CA VAL A 253 0.95 -1.77 -30.07
C VAL A 253 0.27 -1.61 -28.70
N SER A 254 0.64 -2.45 -27.74
CA SER A 254 0.08 -2.36 -26.39
C SER A 254 0.34 -0.98 -25.79
N ASN A 255 -0.70 -0.40 -25.23
CA ASN A 255 -0.70 0.91 -24.53
C ASN A 255 -0.37 2.12 -25.44
N ALA A 256 -0.21 1.99 -26.76
CA ALA A 256 -0.05 3.12 -27.65
C ALA A 256 -1.28 4.03 -27.57
N ALA A 257 -1.06 5.35 -27.41
CA ALA A 257 -2.13 6.34 -27.35
C ALA A 257 -2.67 6.66 -28.75
N SER A 258 -1.77 6.69 -29.74
CA SER A 258 -2.07 6.96 -31.17
C SER A 258 -0.93 6.44 -32.05
N TYR A 259 -1.04 6.68 -33.35
CA TYR A 259 0.00 6.34 -34.34
C TYR A 259 0.28 7.55 -35.24
N ILE A 260 1.56 7.74 -35.59
CA ILE A 260 2.01 8.76 -36.53
C ILE A 260 2.42 8.07 -37.80
N TRP A 261 1.57 8.16 -38.82
CA TRP A 261 1.87 7.67 -40.16
C TRP A 261 2.56 8.79 -40.96
N THR A 262 3.62 8.43 -41.64
CA THR A 262 4.33 9.34 -42.56
C THR A 262 4.44 8.68 -43.94
N VAL A 263 3.99 9.42 -44.95
CA VAL A 263 4.02 8.98 -46.34
C VAL A 263 4.98 9.86 -47.16
N PRO A 264 5.63 9.30 -48.19
CA PRO A 264 6.59 10.04 -49.01
C PRO A 264 5.88 11.00 -49.99
N ALA A 265 6.65 11.86 -50.63
CA ALA A 265 6.16 12.72 -51.74
C ALA A 265 5.50 11.86 -52.82
N GLY A 266 4.40 12.34 -53.38
CA GLY A 266 3.58 11.61 -54.35
C GLY A 266 2.65 10.57 -53.76
N VAL A 267 2.50 10.55 -52.42
CA VAL A 267 1.54 9.71 -51.68
C VAL A 267 0.72 10.59 -50.75
N THR A 268 -0.57 10.42 -50.76
CA THR A 268 -1.49 11.14 -49.87
C THR A 268 -2.35 10.14 -49.08
N ILE A 269 -2.43 10.30 -47.77
CA ILE A 269 -3.38 9.54 -46.98
C ILE A 269 -4.79 10.04 -47.27
N SER A 270 -5.63 9.15 -47.80
CA SER A 270 -7.01 9.45 -48.15
C SER A 270 -7.97 9.24 -46.98
N SER A 271 -7.71 8.23 -46.15
CA SER A 271 -8.55 7.92 -45.00
C SER A 271 -7.82 7.12 -43.93
N HIS A 272 -8.38 7.13 -42.71
CA HIS A 272 -8.00 6.34 -41.56
C HIS A 272 -9.19 5.42 -41.18
N PRO A 273 -9.36 4.24 -41.81
CA PRO A 273 -10.54 3.37 -41.62
C PRO A 273 -10.71 2.88 -40.19
N GLY A 274 -9.62 2.75 -39.40
CA GLY A 274 -9.65 2.40 -37.98
C GLY A 274 -10.08 3.53 -37.05
N GLY A 275 -10.19 4.75 -37.59
CA GLY A 275 -10.39 5.97 -36.79
C GLY A 275 -9.08 6.51 -36.20
N ALA A 276 -9.18 7.63 -35.48
CA ALA A 276 -8.02 8.27 -34.84
C ALA A 276 -7.60 7.57 -33.53
N GLY A 277 -6.44 7.96 -33.00
CA GLY A 277 -5.93 7.53 -31.71
C GLY A 277 -5.46 6.07 -31.69
N VAL A 278 -5.83 5.34 -30.65
CA VAL A 278 -5.37 3.94 -30.42
C VAL A 278 -5.82 2.94 -31.50
N ASN A 279 -6.76 3.32 -32.33
CA ASN A 279 -7.32 2.48 -33.41
C ASN A 279 -6.80 2.85 -34.80
N ASP A 280 -5.94 3.87 -34.91
CA ASP A 280 -5.33 4.30 -36.18
C ASP A 280 -4.24 3.33 -36.65
N THR A 281 -4.60 2.06 -36.82
CA THR A 281 -3.74 0.98 -37.25
C THR A 281 -3.85 0.67 -38.74
N ILE A 282 -4.69 1.43 -39.46
CA ILE A 282 -4.99 1.24 -40.87
C ILE A 282 -5.06 2.60 -41.55
N ILE A 283 -4.32 2.76 -42.65
CA ILE A 283 -4.46 3.90 -43.55
C ILE A 283 -4.76 3.45 -44.98
N ASN A 284 -5.55 4.25 -45.70
CA ASN A 284 -5.66 4.17 -47.17
C ASN A 284 -4.89 5.33 -47.78
N VAL A 285 -4.20 5.08 -48.87
CA VAL A 285 -3.41 6.11 -49.55
C VAL A 285 -3.67 6.10 -51.06
N LEU A 286 -3.49 7.26 -51.69
CA LEU A 286 -3.49 7.46 -53.12
C LEU A 286 -2.07 7.80 -53.57
N PHE A 287 -1.67 7.22 -54.75
CA PHE A 287 -0.39 7.49 -55.38
C PHE A 287 -0.60 8.37 -56.60
N ASP A 288 0.10 9.49 -56.70
CA ASP A 288 0.12 10.32 -57.87
C ASP A 288 1.34 10.03 -58.78
N ASN A 289 1.41 10.69 -59.91
CA ASN A 289 2.48 10.45 -60.90
C ASN A 289 3.87 10.89 -60.42
N SER A 290 3.96 11.70 -59.36
CA SER A 290 5.23 12.21 -58.81
C SER A 290 5.88 11.21 -57.84
N PHE A 291 5.22 10.09 -57.50
CA PHE A 291 5.77 9.08 -56.58
C PHE A 291 7.12 8.55 -57.10
N VAL A 292 8.12 8.58 -56.20
CA VAL A 292 9.48 8.09 -56.47
C VAL A 292 9.63 6.64 -55.99
N SER A 293 10.04 5.74 -56.90
CA SER A 293 10.26 4.31 -56.56
C SER A 293 11.37 4.16 -55.51
N GLY A 294 11.17 3.29 -54.53
CA GLY A 294 12.10 3.08 -53.41
C GLY A 294 11.84 3.98 -52.18
N SER A 295 10.83 4.82 -52.25
CA SER A 295 10.40 5.60 -51.10
C SER A 295 9.68 4.75 -50.05
N ALA A 296 9.69 5.20 -48.77
CA ALA A 296 9.13 4.44 -47.68
C ALA A 296 7.88 5.09 -47.08
N ILE A 297 6.89 4.27 -46.80
CA ILE A 297 5.82 4.58 -45.83
C ILE A 297 6.33 4.19 -44.45
N SER A 298 6.10 5.03 -43.43
CA SER A 298 6.52 4.76 -42.07
C SER A 298 5.40 4.99 -41.06
N VAL A 299 5.51 4.32 -39.90
CA VAL A 299 4.61 4.47 -38.77
C VAL A 299 5.37 4.39 -37.44
N GLN A 300 5.01 5.23 -36.52
CA GLN A 300 5.50 5.24 -35.13
C GLN A 300 4.30 5.08 -34.18
N ALA A 301 4.46 4.35 -33.10
CA ALA A 301 3.52 4.43 -31.99
C ALA A 301 3.78 5.73 -31.23
N ASP A 302 2.73 6.51 -31.06
CA ASP A 302 2.79 7.80 -30.38
C ASP A 302 2.48 7.65 -28.89
N GLY A 303 3.22 8.39 -28.08
CA GLY A 303 3.15 8.36 -26.62
C GLY A 303 3.94 9.50 -26.00
N CYS A 304 4.59 9.26 -24.86
CA CYS A 304 5.46 10.27 -24.24
C CYS A 304 6.56 10.77 -25.18
N ILE A 305 7.16 9.84 -25.88
CA ILE A 305 8.09 10.07 -27.01
C ILE A 305 7.69 9.06 -28.09
N PRO A 306 7.55 9.47 -29.37
CA PRO A 306 7.25 8.54 -30.43
C PRO A 306 8.27 7.39 -30.48
N SER A 307 7.80 6.19 -30.75
CA SER A 307 8.66 5.02 -30.89
C SER A 307 9.62 5.16 -32.07
N ALA A 308 10.58 4.25 -32.19
CA ALA A 308 11.29 4.10 -33.44
C ALA A 308 10.29 3.82 -34.60
N ALA A 309 10.56 4.37 -35.78
CA ALA A 309 9.69 4.19 -36.94
C ALA A 309 9.81 2.77 -37.50
N ARG A 310 8.68 2.16 -37.84
CA ARG A 310 8.63 1.01 -38.74
C ARG A 310 8.45 1.53 -40.15
N THR A 311 9.22 1.00 -41.10
CA THR A 311 9.20 1.42 -42.52
C THR A 311 8.83 0.27 -43.42
N LEU A 312 8.16 0.59 -44.51
CA LEU A 312 7.91 -0.30 -45.68
C LEU A 312 8.33 0.43 -46.94
N THR A 313 9.31 -0.12 -47.66
CA THR A 313 9.74 0.43 -48.96
C THR A 313 8.73 0.03 -50.04
N VAL A 314 8.27 1.03 -50.77
CA VAL A 314 7.34 0.84 -51.91
C VAL A 314 8.05 1.20 -53.22
N THR A 315 7.93 0.35 -54.20
CA THR A 315 8.62 0.45 -55.48
C THR A 315 7.65 0.55 -56.66
N ARG A 316 8.13 0.99 -57.83
CA ARG A 316 7.43 0.81 -59.08
C ARG A 316 8.00 -0.44 -59.76
N VAL A 317 7.26 -1.52 -59.77
CA VAL A 317 7.63 -2.70 -60.49
C VAL A 317 6.93 -2.65 -61.84
N LEU A 318 7.67 -2.24 -62.85
CA LEU A 318 7.17 -2.20 -64.25
C LEU A 318 7.03 -3.62 -64.79
N SER A 319 6.03 -3.85 -65.65
CA SER A 319 5.94 -5.07 -66.39
C SER A 319 7.18 -5.21 -67.29
N SER A 320 7.64 -6.43 -67.54
CA SER A 320 8.71 -6.67 -68.53
C SER A 320 8.28 -6.09 -69.83
N GLN A 321 9.25 -5.52 -70.54
CA GLN A 321 9.01 -5.03 -71.92
C GLN A 321 8.53 -6.21 -72.80
N PRO A 322 7.43 -6.02 -73.50
CA PRO A 322 7.04 -7.03 -74.54
C PRO A 322 8.18 -7.39 -75.42
N GLY A 323 8.23 -8.64 -75.87
CA GLY A 323 9.23 -9.09 -76.83
C GLY A 323 9.14 -8.30 -78.16
N VAL A 324 10.14 -8.47 -78.98
CA VAL A 324 10.19 -7.81 -80.27
C VAL A 324 8.92 -8.12 -81.09
N ILE A 325 8.25 -7.07 -81.57
CA ILE A 325 7.12 -7.22 -82.45
C ILE A 325 7.66 -7.74 -83.74
N THR A 326 7.29 -8.95 -84.14
CA THR A 326 7.62 -9.54 -85.39
C THR A 326 6.39 -9.51 -86.32
N GLY A 327 6.57 -9.14 -87.54
CA GLY A 327 5.50 -9.04 -88.47
C GLY A 327 5.97 -8.44 -89.80
N ILE A 328 5.07 -8.28 -90.72
CA ILE A 328 5.35 -7.62 -91.96
C ILE A 328 5.50 -6.12 -91.72
N ASN A 329 6.66 -5.55 -92.09
CA ASN A 329 6.98 -4.13 -91.86
C ASN A 329 6.61 -3.26 -93.08
N ASN A 330 6.11 -3.91 -94.14
CA ASN A 330 5.63 -3.19 -95.35
C ASN A 330 4.10 -3.19 -95.37
N ALA A 331 3.50 -2.02 -95.13
CA ALA A 331 2.06 -1.84 -95.11
C ALA A 331 1.43 -1.71 -96.55
N CYS A 332 2.26 -1.49 -97.62
CA CYS A 332 1.75 -1.25 -98.99
C CYS A 332 0.78 -2.29 -99.48
N PRO A 333 0.98 -3.59 -99.24
CA PRO A 333 0.02 -4.61 -99.72
C PRO A 333 -1.37 -4.54 -99.08
N TYR A 334 -1.51 -3.80 -97.96
CA TYR A 334 -2.73 -3.71 -97.10
C TYR A 334 -3.37 -2.32 -97.12
N MET A 335 -2.81 -1.39 -97.92
CA MET A 335 -3.42 -0.05 -98.11
C MET A 335 -4.58 -0.18 -99.07
N VAL A 336 -5.77 0.16 -98.65
CA VAL A 336 -6.95 0.22 -99.52
C VAL A 336 -6.90 1.52 -100.30
N SER A 337 -7.06 1.46 -101.61
CA SER A 337 -7.12 2.58 -102.51
C SER A 337 -8.44 3.30 -102.44
#